data_537c11ab218395c8855692171356274b
#
_entry.id   537c11ab218395c8855692171356274b
#
_cell.length_a   1.000
_cell.length_b   1.000
_cell.length_c   1.000
_cell.angle_alpha   90.00
_cell.angle_beta   90.00
_cell.angle_gamma   90.00
#
_symmetry.space_group_name_H-M   'P 1'
#
loop_
_entity.id
_entity.type
_entity.pdbx_description
1 polymer ?
#
loop_
_entity_poly.entity_id
_entity_poly.type
_entity_poly.pdbx_seq_one_letter_code
_entity_poly.pdbx_strand_id
1 'polypeptide(L)'
;MANEDFKKIKLPVFFLDETGILKKADDPYFALGVVKTERPHELQRKIKILRDKLHFYEELKWNKVSPLKVEIIRQGFEAFFKDRSAVFSSVILKKDELDFKSYFNNDLLRVYRSFTVDLIKRNVGSGDNQICTIMADDYFYPDGMDLELATRGIINDHYKKVVVAGFLQINSKSS
;
A
#
# COMPACT_ATOMS: atom_id res chain seq x y z
N MET A 1 -32.54 -15.84 5.39
CA MET A 1 -31.21 -16.21 5.92
C MET A 1 -30.02 -15.58 5.18
N ALA A 2 -30.10 -15.21 3.89
CA ALA A 2 -28.97 -14.64 3.15
C ALA A 2 -28.52 -13.21 3.55
N ASN A 3 -29.34 -12.45 4.25
CA ASN A 3 -29.15 -11.01 4.48
C ASN A 3 -28.30 -10.68 5.74
N GLU A 4 -28.06 -11.61 6.63
CA GLU A 4 -27.24 -11.37 7.83
C GLU A 4 -25.76 -11.62 7.62
N ASP A 5 -25.40 -12.48 6.68
CA ASP A 5 -24.00 -12.82 6.42
C ASP A 5 -23.25 -11.70 5.70
N PHE A 6 -23.93 -10.91 4.86
CA PHE A 6 -23.31 -9.75 4.20
C PHE A 6 -22.92 -8.63 5.15
N LYS A 7 -23.63 -8.48 6.28
CA LYS A 7 -23.29 -7.47 7.31
C LYS A 7 -22.00 -7.76 8.06
N LYS A 8 -21.48 -8.98 7.94
CA LYS A 8 -20.23 -9.41 8.58
C LYS A 8 -19.00 -9.27 7.67
N ILE A 9 -19.21 -8.91 6.39
CA ILE A 9 -18.09 -8.74 5.46
C ILE A 9 -17.44 -7.38 5.68
N LYS A 10 -16.17 -7.38 6.03
CA LYS A 10 -15.37 -6.17 6.11
C LYS A 10 -14.89 -5.78 4.71
N LEU A 11 -14.86 -4.48 4.42
CA LEU A 11 -14.45 -3.92 3.13
C LEU A 11 -13.26 -2.95 3.30
N PRO A 12 -12.11 -3.43 3.75
CA PRO A 12 -10.95 -2.56 3.94
C PRO A 12 -10.39 -2.08 2.60
N VAL A 13 -9.81 -0.88 2.62
CA VAL A 13 -8.97 -0.36 1.55
C VAL A 13 -7.50 -0.48 1.97
N PHE A 14 -6.67 -0.91 1.04
CA PHE A 14 -5.23 -1.00 1.16
C PHE A 14 -4.59 0.07 0.29
N PHE A 15 -3.91 1.03 0.89
CA PHE A 15 -3.10 2.02 0.18
C PHE A 15 -1.66 1.53 0.16
N LEU A 16 -1.16 1.24 -1.03
CA LEU A 16 0.19 0.73 -1.27
C LEU A 16 1.06 1.83 -1.88
N ASP A 17 2.26 1.98 -1.34
CA ASP A 17 3.26 2.92 -1.85
C ASP A 17 4.67 2.33 -1.66
N GLU A 18 5.63 2.80 -2.46
CA GLU A 18 7.00 2.36 -2.39
C GLU A 18 7.97 3.51 -2.16
N THR A 19 9.16 3.15 -1.68
CA THR A 19 10.30 4.05 -1.60
C THR A 19 11.59 3.34 -2.01
N GLY A 20 12.48 4.07 -2.64
CA GLY A 20 13.66 3.53 -3.30
C GLY A 20 13.36 3.03 -4.73
N ILE A 21 14.40 2.76 -5.48
CA ILE A 21 14.30 2.30 -6.87
C ILE A 21 14.99 0.95 -7.01
N LEU A 22 14.24 -0.11 -7.36
CA LEU A 22 14.78 -1.46 -7.51
C LEU A 22 15.95 -1.53 -8.50
N LYS A 23 15.88 -0.81 -9.63
CA LYS A 23 16.92 -0.78 -10.67
C LYS A 23 18.17 -0.02 -10.27
N LYS A 24 18.10 0.91 -9.33
CA LYS A 24 19.21 1.83 -9.05
C LYS A 24 20.22 1.17 -8.12
N ALA A 25 21.41 0.91 -8.61
CA ALA A 25 22.49 0.25 -7.86
C ALA A 25 22.91 1.04 -6.60
N ASP A 26 22.97 2.37 -6.70
CA ASP A 26 23.40 3.25 -5.59
C ASP A 26 22.38 3.40 -4.47
N ASP A 27 21.18 2.87 -4.64
CA ASP A 27 20.12 2.89 -3.63
C ASP A 27 20.12 1.52 -2.91
N PRO A 28 20.68 1.41 -1.70
CA PRO A 28 20.89 0.10 -1.07
C PRO A 28 19.59 -0.56 -0.61
N TYR A 29 18.52 0.22 -0.47
CA TYR A 29 17.25 -0.27 0.04
C TYR A 29 16.11 -0.02 -0.94
N PHE A 30 15.14 -0.91 -0.90
CA PHE A 30 13.82 -0.74 -1.48
C PHE A 30 12.80 -1.12 -0.43
N ALA A 31 11.72 -0.36 -0.28
CA ALA A 31 10.67 -0.70 0.65
C ALA A 31 9.29 -0.54 0.03
N LEU A 32 8.39 -1.43 0.43
CA LEU A 32 6.95 -1.33 0.18
C LEU A 32 6.25 -1.09 1.50
N GLY A 33 5.33 -0.13 1.51
CA GLY A 33 4.47 0.16 2.63
C GLY A 33 3.00 -0.01 2.28
N VAL A 34 2.20 -0.47 3.22
CA VAL A 34 0.75 -0.55 3.05
C VAL A 34 0.05 0.03 4.27
N VAL A 35 -0.94 0.86 4.02
CA VAL A 35 -1.93 1.29 5.02
C VAL A 35 -3.22 0.56 4.74
N LYS A 36 -3.64 -0.32 5.66
CA LYS A 36 -4.96 -0.94 5.65
C LYS A 36 -5.90 -0.12 6.52
N THR A 37 -7.08 0.21 6.02
CA THR A 37 -8.12 0.86 6.83
C THR A 37 -9.52 0.39 6.45
N GLU A 38 -10.37 0.22 7.46
CA GLU A 38 -11.81 -0.06 7.27
C GLU A 38 -12.62 1.23 7.08
N ARG A 39 -12.02 2.41 7.36
CA ARG A 39 -12.68 3.72 7.34
C ARG A 39 -11.87 4.77 6.58
N PRO A 40 -11.64 4.57 5.27
CA PRO A 40 -10.78 5.46 4.49
C PRO A 40 -11.25 6.91 4.49
N HIS A 41 -12.57 7.14 4.47
CA HIS A 41 -13.13 8.51 4.50
C HIS A 41 -12.87 9.24 5.83
N GLU A 42 -12.87 8.53 6.96
CA GLU A 42 -12.55 9.14 8.25
C GLU A 42 -11.09 9.54 8.33
N LEU A 43 -10.19 8.67 7.88
CA LEU A 43 -8.77 8.95 7.81
C LEU A 43 -8.49 10.15 6.89
N GLN A 44 -9.06 10.15 5.69
CA GLN A 44 -8.95 11.25 4.73
C GLN A 44 -9.45 12.57 5.32
N ARG A 45 -10.61 12.55 5.99
CA ARG A 45 -11.16 13.75 6.63
C ARG A 45 -10.23 14.30 7.70
N LYS A 46 -9.64 13.45 8.54
CA LYS A 46 -8.67 13.87 9.56
C LYS A 46 -7.43 14.54 8.94
N ILE A 47 -6.89 13.93 7.89
CA ILE A 47 -5.75 14.48 7.16
C ILE A 47 -6.11 15.81 6.52
N LYS A 48 -7.30 15.93 5.89
CA LYS A 48 -7.77 17.18 5.29
C LYS A 48 -7.89 18.29 6.32
N ILE A 49 -8.54 18.06 7.46
CA ILE A 49 -8.66 19.02 8.56
C ILE A 49 -7.27 19.49 9.04
N LEU A 50 -6.32 18.58 9.14
CA LEU A 50 -4.96 18.88 9.53
C LEU A 50 -4.27 19.78 8.50
N ARG A 51 -4.39 19.45 7.21
CA ARG A 51 -3.84 20.26 6.10
C ARG A 51 -4.43 21.66 6.06
N ASP A 52 -5.74 21.78 6.22
CA ASP A 52 -6.46 23.06 6.25
C ASP A 52 -6.01 23.90 7.45
N LYS A 53 -5.90 23.30 8.63
CA LYS A 53 -5.43 23.97 9.86
C LYS A 53 -4.00 24.51 9.74
N LEU A 54 -3.13 23.78 9.06
CA LEU A 54 -1.71 24.13 8.90
C LEU A 54 -1.41 24.85 7.57
N HIS A 55 -2.44 25.13 6.77
CA HIS A 55 -2.32 25.72 5.42
C HIS A 55 -1.29 25.00 4.55
N PHE A 56 -1.27 23.66 4.63
CA PHE A 56 -0.32 22.84 3.93
C PHE A 56 -1.02 21.91 2.92
N TYR A 57 -0.86 22.21 1.64
CA TYR A 57 -1.49 21.47 0.53
C TYR A 57 -0.50 20.77 -0.39
N GLU A 58 0.80 20.93 -0.12
CA GLU A 58 1.84 20.25 -0.88
C GLU A 58 1.92 18.76 -0.55
N GLU A 59 2.54 18.01 -1.44
CA GLU A 59 2.90 16.62 -1.21
C GLU A 59 3.98 16.52 -0.11
N LEU A 60 3.78 15.61 0.84
CA LEU A 60 4.76 15.32 1.88
C LEU A 60 5.80 14.34 1.34
N LYS A 61 7.01 14.84 1.08
CA LYS A 61 8.17 14.03 0.71
C LYS A 61 9.27 14.16 1.75
N TRP A 62 9.83 13.03 2.16
CA TRP A 62 10.88 13.00 3.18
C TRP A 62 12.11 13.82 2.80
N ASN A 63 12.52 13.77 1.55
CA ASN A 63 13.67 14.53 1.03
C ASN A 63 13.44 16.05 0.93
N LYS A 64 12.23 16.51 1.19
CA LYS A 64 11.84 17.93 1.17
C LYS A 64 11.34 18.40 2.55
N VAL A 65 11.73 17.71 3.61
CA VAL A 65 11.30 18.06 4.97
C VAL A 65 11.97 19.35 5.42
N SER A 66 11.16 20.31 5.84
CA SER A 66 11.57 21.57 6.49
C SER A 66 11.03 21.58 7.93
N PRO A 67 11.48 22.49 8.80
CA PRO A 67 10.93 22.62 10.16
C PRO A 67 9.40 22.73 10.22
N LEU A 68 8.79 23.46 9.28
CA LEU A 68 7.32 23.54 9.17
C LEU A 68 6.71 22.20 8.78
N LYS A 69 7.34 21.48 7.86
CA LYS A 69 6.87 20.15 7.42
C LYS A 69 6.99 19.07 8.51
N VAL A 70 7.97 19.18 9.41
CA VAL A 70 8.09 18.29 10.56
C VAL A 70 6.83 18.32 11.42
N GLU A 71 6.27 19.50 11.67
CA GLU A 71 5.08 19.62 12.51
C GLU A 71 3.86 18.96 11.86
N ILE A 72 3.65 19.14 10.55
CA ILE A 72 2.53 18.49 9.86
C ILE A 72 2.71 16.97 9.82
N ILE A 73 3.94 16.49 9.60
CA ILE A 73 4.27 15.07 9.64
C ILE A 73 3.97 14.50 11.02
N ARG A 74 4.42 15.15 12.10
CA ARG A 74 4.18 14.73 13.48
C ARG A 74 2.68 14.62 13.78
N GLN A 75 1.90 15.67 13.46
CA GLN A 75 0.46 15.65 13.68
C GLN A 75 -0.26 14.63 12.79
N GLY A 76 0.22 14.41 11.56
CA GLY A 76 -0.27 13.36 10.67
C GLY A 76 -0.07 11.96 11.26
N PHE A 77 1.11 11.67 11.77
CA PHE A 77 1.39 10.41 12.47
C PHE A 77 0.53 10.25 13.73
N GLU A 78 0.38 11.31 14.54
CA GLU A 78 -0.49 11.25 15.72
C GLU A 78 -1.94 10.96 15.35
N ALA A 79 -2.46 11.59 14.29
CA ALA A 79 -3.82 11.34 13.80
C ALA A 79 -3.97 9.89 13.32
N PHE A 80 -2.97 9.37 12.61
CA PHE A 80 -2.93 8.00 12.12
C PHE A 80 -2.88 6.99 13.27
N PHE A 81 -1.93 7.12 14.21
CA PHE A 81 -1.78 6.17 15.32
C PHE A 81 -2.94 6.20 16.34
N LYS A 82 -3.69 7.30 16.39
CA LYS A 82 -4.95 7.38 17.15
C LYS A 82 -6.13 6.69 16.43
N ASP A 83 -5.99 6.37 15.16
CA ASP A 83 -7.03 5.71 14.38
C ASP A 83 -6.92 4.18 14.49
N ARG A 84 -7.75 3.60 15.35
CA ARG A 84 -7.77 2.15 15.58
C ARG A 84 -8.26 1.34 14.38
N SER A 85 -8.80 1.99 13.35
CA SER A 85 -9.24 1.33 12.11
C SER A 85 -8.14 1.24 11.07
N ALA A 86 -6.99 1.89 11.31
CA ALA A 86 -5.87 1.92 10.38
C ALA A 86 -4.67 1.14 10.93
N VAL A 87 -4.07 0.34 10.06
CA VAL A 87 -2.86 -0.45 10.36
C VAL A 87 -1.84 -0.16 9.28
N PHE A 88 -0.59 0.11 9.68
CA PHE A 88 0.55 0.20 8.77
C PHE A 88 1.40 -1.06 8.85
N SER A 89 1.83 -1.53 7.69
CA SER A 89 2.79 -2.62 7.56
C SER A 89 3.77 -2.29 6.44
N SER A 90 5.00 -2.77 6.55
CA SER A 90 6.00 -2.59 5.52
C SER A 90 6.92 -3.80 5.38
N VAL A 91 7.54 -3.89 4.22
CA VAL A 91 8.68 -4.77 3.95
C VAL A 91 9.82 -3.91 3.42
N ILE A 92 11.00 -4.10 3.98
CA ILE A 92 12.22 -3.41 3.58
C ILE A 92 13.18 -4.46 3.05
N LEU A 93 13.66 -4.24 1.83
CA LEU A 93 14.62 -5.11 1.15
C LEU A 93 15.97 -4.41 1.14
N LYS A 94 16.98 -5.09 1.66
CA LYS A 94 18.37 -4.71 1.45
C LYS A 94 18.85 -5.42 0.18
N LYS A 95 19.09 -4.64 -0.87
CA LYS A 95 19.23 -5.19 -2.23
C LYS A 95 20.47 -6.07 -2.41
N ASP A 96 21.55 -5.83 -1.68
CA ASP A 96 22.76 -6.63 -1.71
C ASP A 96 22.60 -8.01 -1.02
N GLU A 97 21.59 -8.16 -0.15
CA GLU A 97 21.26 -9.42 0.52
C GLU A 97 20.25 -10.28 -0.28
N LEU A 98 19.68 -9.74 -1.36
CA LEU A 98 18.70 -10.42 -2.17
C LEU A 98 19.32 -10.98 -3.45
N ASP A 99 19.35 -12.29 -3.59
CA ASP A 99 19.77 -12.94 -4.84
C ASP A 99 18.68 -12.82 -5.91
N PHE A 100 18.70 -11.71 -6.62
CA PHE A 100 17.76 -11.41 -7.69
C PHE A 100 17.78 -12.43 -8.81
N LYS A 101 18.96 -13.00 -9.10
CA LYS A 101 19.14 -13.98 -10.18
C LYS A 101 18.48 -15.31 -9.81
N SER A 102 18.82 -15.88 -8.66
CA SER A 102 18.36 -17.21 -8.27
C SER A 102 16.86 -17.25 -7.95
N TYR A 103 16.33 -16.21 -7.28
CA TYR A 103 14.92 -16.22 -6.87
C TYR A 103 13.98 -15.61 -7.91
N PHE A 104 14.45 -14.64 -8.69
CA PHE A 104 13.58 -13.85 -9.55
C PHE A 104 14.01 -13.82 -11.01
N ASN A 105 15.10 -14.52 -11.38
CA ASN A 105 15.66 -14.51 -12.73
C ASN A 105 15.99 -13.08 -13.24
N ASN A 106 16.40 -12.18 -12.33
CA ASN A 106 16.61 -10.75 -12.56
C ASN A 106 15.36 -9.98 -13.05
N ASP A 107 14.18 -10.56 -12.89
CA ASP A 107 12.91 -9.92 -13.22
C ASP A 107 12.44 -9.03 -12.05
N LEU A 108 12.65 -7.73 -12.17
CA LEU A 108 12.28 -6.76 -11.14
C LEU A 108 10.77 -6.63 -10.94
N LEU A 109 9.98 -6.88 -11.98
CA LEU A 109 8.52 -6.91 -11.86
C LEU A 109 8.08 -8.09 -10.99
N ARG A 110 8.71 -9.24 -11.18
CA ARG A 110 8.47 -10.42 -10.34
C ARG A 110 8.85 -10.16 -8.88
N VAL A 111 9.95 -9.44 -8.64
CA VAL A 111 10.35 -9.00 -7.28
C VAL A 111 9.25 -8.15 -6.67
N TYR A 112 8.88 -7.07 -7.33
CA TYR A 112 7.85 -6.14 -6.87
C TYR A 112 6.53 -6.86 -6.57
N ARG A 113 6.04 -7.63 -7.52
CA ARG A 113 4.81 -8.41 -7.38
C ARG A 113 4.85 -9.38 -6.21
N SER A 114 5.97 -10.11 -6.05
CA SER A 114 6.09 -11.11 -4.98
C SER A 114 6.02 -10.47 -3.60
N PHE A 115 6.71 -9.35 -3.39
CA PHE A 115 6.67 -8.65 -2.11
C PHE A 115 5.35 -7.92 -1.89
N THR A 116 4.70 -7.40 -2.94
CA THR A 116 3.35 -6.85 -2.86
C THR A 116 2.35 -7.92 -2.41
N VAL A 117 2.36 -9.08 -3.07
CA VAL A 117 1.49 -10.22 -2.71
C VAL A 117 1.73 -10.65 -1.26
N ASP A 118 2.99 -10.81 -0.84
CA ASP A 118 3.31 -11.22 0.52
C ASP A 118 2.84 -10.19 1.56
N LEU A 119 3.08 -8.90 1.29
CA LEU A 119 2.68 -7.82 2.17
C LEU A 119 1.14 -7.76 2.33
N ILE A 120 0.39 -7.88 1.23
CA ILE A 120 -1.08 -7.91 1.28
C ILE A 120 -1.58 -9.15 2.02
N LYS A 121 -1.03 -10.34 1.74
CA LYS A 121 -1.41 -11.59 2.40
C LYS A 121 -1.22 -11.52 3.92
N ARG A 122 -0.14 -10.93 4.41
CA ARG A 122 0.10 -10.73 5.85
C ARG A 122 -0.95 -9.84 6.51
N ASN A 123 -1.58 -8.94 5.75
CA ASN A 123 -2.60 -8.02 6.23
C ASN A 123 -4.04 -8.52 6.01
N VAL A 124 -4.20 -9.58 5.22
CA VAL A 124 -5.46 -10.31 5.05
C VAL A 124 -5.44 -11.47 6.02
N GLY A 125 -6.07 -11.37 7.17
CA GLY A 125 -6.14 -12.49 8.13
C GLY A 125 -6.77 -13.73 7.50
N SER A 126 -6.24 -14.91 7.79
CA SER A 126 -6.70 -16.18 7.22
C SER A 126 -8.14 -16.57 7.61
N GLY A 127 -8.66 -16.01 8.71
CA GLY A 127 -10.02 -16.24 9.22
C GLY A 127 -11.00 -15.10 8.93
N ASP A 128 -10.53 -13.99 8.39
CA ASP A 128 -11.38 -12.82 8.22
C ASP A 128 -12.31 -12.94 7.00
N ASN A 129 -13.59 -12.64 7.23
CA ASN A 129 -14.54 -12.48 6.14
C ASN A 129 -14.43 -11.05 5.60
N GLN A 130 -13.42 -10.81 4.75
CA GLN A 130 -13.13 -9.49 4.17
C GLN A 130 -12.94 -9.57 2.67
N ILE A 131 -13.37 -8.51 2.00
CA ILE A 131 -13.12 -8.27 0.57
C ILE A 131 -12.48 -6.90 0.46
N CYS A 132 -11.27 -6.81 -0.06
CA CYS A 132 -10.51 -5.56 -0.09
C CYS A 132 -10.37 -4.99 -1.50
N THR A 133 -10.12 -3.67 -1.54
CA THR A 133 -9.63 -2.97 -2.70
C THR A 133 -8.21 -2.48 -2.41
N ILE A 134 -7.29 -2.68 -3.35
CA ILE A 134 -5.93 -2.16 -3.28
C ILE A 134 -5.87 -0.90 -4.14
N MET A 135 -5.29 0.16 -3.61
CA MET A 135 -4.99 1.40 -4.30
C MET A 135 -3.48 1.61 -4.25
N ALA A 136 -2.83 1.66 -5.40
CA ALA A 136 -1.38 1.85 -5.53
C ALA A 136 -1.08 3.09 -6.39
N ASP A 137 0.08 3.71 -6.20
CA ASP A 137 0.54 4.73 -7.12
C ASP A 137 0.81 4.13 -8.49
N ASP A 138 0.70 4.96 -9.53
CA ASP A 138 0.90 4.53 -10.92
C ASP A 138 2.39 4.21 -11.13
N TYR A 139 2.71 2.92 -11.06
CA TYR A 139 4.06 2.43 -11.35
C TYR A 139 4.15 2.05 -12.82
N PHE A 140 4.98 2.76 -13.55
CA PHE A 140 5.17 2.55 -14.98
C PHE A 140 5.92 1.24 -15.24
N TYR A 141 5.22 0.23 -15.74
CA TYR A 141 5.81 -1.00 -16.24
C TYR A 141 5.94 -0.95 -17.76
N PRO A 142 7.16 -1.13 -18.31
CA PRO A 142 7.37 -1.02 -19.76
C PRO A 142 6.71 -2.13 -20.60
N ASP A 143 6.32 -3.25 -19.98
CA ASP A 143 5.99 -4.48 -20.73
C ASP A 143 4.50 -4.84 -20.77
N GLY A 144 3.60 -3.90 -20.44
CA GLY A 144 2.14 -4.13 -20.57
C GLY A 144 1.60 -5.28 -19.71
N MET A 145 2.37 -5.81 -18.78
CA MET A 145 1.92 -6.85 -17.88
C MET A 145 0.99 -6.25 -16.84
N ASP A 146 -0.24 -6.74 -16.81
CA ASP A 146 -1.26 -6.31 -15.85
C ASP A 146 -0.90 -6.79 -14.44
N LEU A 147 -0.13 -5.94 -13.71
CA LEU A 147 0.23 -6.20 -12.32
C LEU A 147 -1.03 -6.41 -11.46
N GLU A 148 -2.08 -5.67 -11.75
CA GLU A 148 -3.35 -5.72 -11.03
C GLU A 148 -3.96 -7.10 -11.13
N LEU A 149 -4.15 -7.57 -12.37
CA LEU A 149 -4.77 -8.86 -12.64
C LEU A 149 -3.96 -10.01 -12.06
N ALA A 150 -2.63 -9.96 -12.24
CA ALA A 150 -1.73 -10.99 -11.72
C ALA A 150 -1.71 -11.02 -10.18
N THR A 151 -1.60 -9.85 -9.51
CA THR A 151 -1.59 -9.76 -8.04
C THR A 151 -2.91 -10.23 -7.45
N ARG A 152 -4.03 -9.76 -7.98
CA ARG A 152 -5.38 -10.15 -7.59
C ARG A 152 -5.60 -11.66 -7.75
N GLY A 153 -5.21 -12.20 -8.91
CA GLY A 153 -5.31 -13.62 -9.21
C GLY A 153 -4.55 -14.49 -8.21
N ILE A 154 -3.28 -14.18 -7.95
CA ILE A 154 -2.44 -14.93 -7.02
C ILE A 154 -3.02 -14.91 -5.59
N ILE A 155 -3.51 -13.76 -5.11
CA ILE A 155 -4.06 -13.65 -3.77
C ILE A 155 -5.37 -14.43 -3.66
N ASN A 156 -6.30 -14.23 -4.59
CA ASN A 156 -7.59 -14.90 -4.59
C ASN A 156 -7.47 -16.42 -4.74
N ASP A 157 -6.54 -16.88 -5.58
CA ASP A 157 -6.25 -18.31 -5.72
C ASP A 157 -5.65 -18.91 -4.44
N HIS A 158 -4.75 -18.20 -3.77
CA HIS A 158 -4.19 -18.64 -2.50
C HIS A 158 -5.28 -18.88 -1.44
N TYR A 159 -6.25 -17.99 -1.33
CA TYR A 159 -7.36 -18.10 -0.36
C TYR A 159 -8.54 -18.92 -0.86
N LYS A 160 -8.55 -19.36 -2.14
CA LYS A 160 -9.66 -20.07 -2.80
C LYS A 160 -11.01 -19.32 -2.67
N LYS A 161 -10.96 -18.02 -2.57
CA LYS A 161 -12.12 -17.12 -2.50
C LYS A 161 -11.75 -15.72 -2.97
N VAL A 162 -12.74 -14.89 -3.29
CA VAL A 162 -12.51 -13.48 -3.59
C VAL A 162 -12.15 -12.74 -2.31
N VAL A 163 -10.91 -12.35 -2.18
CA VAL A 163 -10.36 -11.52 -1.09
C VAL A 163 -10.01 -10.13 -1.62
N VAL A 164 -9.46 -10.06 -2.84
CA VAL A 164 -9.17 -8.81 -3.52
C VAL A 164 -10.19 -8.65 -4.66
N ALA A 165 -11.12 -7.70 -4.50
CA ALA A 165 -12.12 -7.39 -5.52
C ALA A 165 -11.58 -6.44 -6.59
N GLY A 166 -10.77 -5.47 -6.19
CA GLY A 166 -10.18 -4.47 -7.07
C GLY A 166 -8.74 -4.15 -6.73
N PHE A 167 -7.98 -3.84 -7.76
CA PHE A 167 -6.65 -3.23 -7.65
C PHE A 167 -6.68 -2.01 -8.57
N LEU A 168 -6.45 -0.82 -8.04
CA LEU A 168 -6.55 0.43 -8.76
C LEU A 168 -5.20 1.14 -8.72
N GLN A 169 -4.68 1.50 -9.88
CA GLN A 169 -3.55 2.40 -9.98
C GLN A 169 -4.07 3.84 -10.03
N ILE A 170 -3.51 4.70 -9.21
CA ILE A 170 -3.87 6.10 -9.11
C ILE A 170 -2.65 6.96 -9.38
N ASN A 171 -2.80 7.94 -10.25
CA ASN A 171 -1.73 8.90 -10.49
C ASN A 171 -1.77 9.98 -9.38
N SER A 172 -0.87 9.85 -8.41
CA SER A 172 -0.77 10.79 -7.28
C SER A 172 -0.39 12.22 -7.70
N LYS A 173 0.10 12.39 -8.94
CA LYS A 173 0.49 13.71 -9.48
C LYS A 173 -0.65 14.47 -10.15
N SER A 174 -1.80 13.84 -10.33
CA SER A 174 -2.96 14.42 -11.03
C SER A 174 -4.01 15.01 -10.09
N SER A 175 -3.76 15.11 -8.81
CA SER A 175 -4.68 15.66 -7.80
C SER A 175 -4.27 17.05 -7.33
#